data_97bb2fb179caf29d75261b0962769299
#
_entry.id   97bb2fb179caf29d75261b0962769299
#
_cell.length_a   1.000
_cell.length_b   1.000
_cell.length_c   1.000
_cell.angle_alpha   90.00
_cell.angle_beta   90.00
_cell.angle_gamma   90.00
#
_symmetry.space_group_name_H-M   'P 1'
#
loop_
_entity.id
_entity.type
_entity.pdbx_description
1 polymer ?
#
loop_
_entity_poly.entity_id
_entity_poly.type
_entity_poly.pdbx_seq_one_letter_code
_entity_poly.pdbx_strand_id
1 'polypeptide(L)'
;SPARIDKAFTWENPMSAHGLMHMVISNAFAKDPYEIDTLFLYMANMAWNSSMNTQSTVEMLTAKNSDGDYKIKNIIYSDSYSSEMVAYADLILPDTTYLERYDCISLLDRPIGEPDLIADAIRWPVVKPDRDVRGFQSVLIDLGHRLSLPGFITEEGKPAYSDYEDYMKKHERKPGIGPLAGFRGLDGKSNGRGSPNQ
;
A
#
# COMPACT_ATOMS: atom_id res chain seq x y z
N SER A 1 -22.65 1.49 11.13
CA SER A 1 -22.51 0.04 11.30
C SER A 1 -21.48 -0.26 12.38
N PRO A 2 -21.65 -1.28 13.18
CA PRO A 2 -20.65 -1.67 14.17
C PRO A 2 -19.37 -2.13 13.47
N ALA A 3 -18.21 -1.89 14.07
CA ALA A 3 -16.96 -2.43 13.58
C ALA A 3 -17.01 -3.97 13.62
N ARG A 4 -16.64 -4.60 12.51
CA ARG A 4 -16.59 -6.06 12.42
C ARG A 4 -15.17 -6.52 12.72
N ILE A 5 -14.95 -6.97 13.95
CA ILE A 5 -13.63 -7.44 14.40
C ILE A 5 -13.29 -8.86 13.92
N ASP A 6 -14.23 -9.55 13.32
CA ASP A 6 -14.10 -10.89 12.75
C ASP A 6 -13.84 -10.89 11.23
N LYS A 7 -13.77 -9.69 10.60
CA LYS A 7 -13.54 -9.54 9.16
C LYS A 7 -12.32 -8.68 8.88
N ALA A 8 -11.43 -9.19 8.05
CA ALA A 8 -10.24 -8.47 7.63
C ALA A 8 -10.50 -7.52 6.44
N PHE A 9 -11.52 -7.81 5.65
CA PHE A 9 -11.93 -6.98 4.51
C PHE A 9 -13.44 -7.03 4.30
N THR A 10 -14.04 -5.91 3.96
CA THR A 10 -15.45 -5.80 3.56
C THR A 10 -15.76 -4.36 3.14
N TRP A 11 -16.56 -4.21 2.08
CA TRP A 11 -17.08 -2.91 1.67
C TRP A 11 -18.19 -2.38 2.60
N GLU A 12 -18.92 -3.29 3.21
CA GLU A 12 -20.04 -2.95 4.11
C GLU A 12 -19.56 -2.44 5.46
N ASN A 13 -18.37 -2.84 5.89
CA ASN A 13 -17.79 -2.50 7.18
C ASN A 13 -16.33 -2.09 7.02
N PRO A 14 -16.03 -0.93 6.39
CA PRO A 14 -14.66 -0.54 6.04
C PRO A 14 -13.72 -0.42 7.24
N MET A 15 -14.25 -0.17 8.44
CA MET A 15 -13.44 -0.10 9.67
C MET A 15 -12.86 -1.46 10.08
N SER A 16 -13.39 -2.56 9.60
CA SER A 16 -12.83 -3.89 9.89
C SER A 16 -11.45 -4.10 9.26
N ALA A 17 -11.13 -3.38 8.20
CA ALA A 17 -9.84 -3.46 7.53
C ALA A 17 -8.65 -2.96 8.38
N HIS A 18 -8.90 -2.17 9.41
CA HIS A 18 -7.83 -1.56 10.21
C HIS A 18 -7.29 -2.43 11.36
N GLY A 19 -8.00 -3.44 11.80
CA GLY A 19 -7.68 -4.09 13.07
C GLY A 19 -7.28 -5.56 12.99
N LEU A 20 -7.56 -6.25 11.89
CA LEU A 20 -7.49 -7.71 11.87
C LEU A 20 -6.66 -8.26 10.71
N MET A 21 -5.51 -7.71 10.52
CA MET A 21 -4.55 -8.18 9.51
C MET A 21 -4.28 -9.69 9.62
N HIS A 22 -4.24 -10.24 10.84
CA HIS A 22 -4.08 -11.67 11.10
C HIS A 22 -5.24 -12.53 10.59
N MET A 23 -6.40 -11.95 10.30
CA MET A 23 -7.56 -12.67 9.75
C MET A 23 -7.60 -12.69 8.22
N VAL A 24 -6.70 -11.99 7.55
CA VAL A 24 -6.74 -11.84 6.08
C VAL A 24 -6.71 -13.19 5.37
N ILE A 25 -5.78 -14.07 5.72
CA ILE A 25 -5.64 -15.38 5.07
C ILE A 25 -6.84 -16.28 5.39
N SER A 26 -7.27 -16.33 6.65
CA SER A 26 -8.41 -17.17 7.03
C SER A 26 -9.72 -16.69 6.40
N ASN A 27 -9.95 -15.39 6.32
CA ASN A 27 -11.13 -14.85 5.63
C ASN A 27 -11.08 -15.12 4.12
N ALA A 28 -9.92 -14.94 3.47
CA ALA A 28 -9.74 -15.25 2.07
C ALA A 28 -9.99 -16.74 1.78
N PHE A 29 -9.42 -17.63 2.59
CA PHE A 29 -9.63 -19.06 2.50
C PHE A 29 -11.08 -19.48 2.70
N ALA A 30 -11.77 -18.90 3.68
CA ALA A 30 -13.17 -19.19 3.99
C ALA A 30 -14.15 -18.53 3.01
N LYS A 31 -13.67 -17.63 2.14
CA LYS A 31 -14.52 -16.77 1.26
C LYS A 31 -15.49 -15.92 2.07
N ASP A 32 -15.09 -15.46 3.22
CA ASP A 32 -15.89 -14.71 4.17
C ASP A 32 -15.34 -13.31 4.38
N PRO A 33 -16.08 -12.24 4.11
CA PRO A 33 -17.52 -12.17 3.80
C PRO A 33 -17.87 -12.48 2.33
N TYR A 34 -16.90 -12.58 1.45
CA TYR A 34 -17.08 -12.92 0.03
C TYR A 34 -15.78 -13.48 -0.56
N GLU A 35 -15.87 -14.09 -1.72
CA GLU A 35 -14.70 -14.57 -2.46
C GLU A 35 -13.89 -13.41 -3.00
N ILE A 36 -12.57 -13.47 -2.78
CA ILE A 36 -11.61 -12.59 -3.45
C ILE A 36 -10.89 -13.38 -4.54
N ASP A 37 -10.66 -12.75 -5.67
CA ASP A 37 -9.92 -13.35 -6.78
C ASP A 37 -8.41 -13.23 -6.56
N THR A 38 -7.95 -12.08 -6.15
CA THR A 38 -6.54 -11.77 -5.99
C THR A 38 -6.27 -11.16 -4.62
N LEU A 39 -5.36 -11.77 -3.87
CA LEU A 39 -4.85 -11.27 -2.62
C LEU A 39 -3.52 -10.56 -2.87
N PHE A 40 -3.46 -9.26 -2.63
CA PHE A 40 -2.24 -8.49 -2.77
C PHE A 40 -1.69 -8.14 -1.39
N LEU A 41 -0.56 -8.73 -1.04
CA LEU A 41 0.14 -8.53 0.22
C LEU A 41 1.36 -7.62 0.02
N TYR A 42 1.48 -6.63 0.88
CA TYR A 42 2.62 -5.71 0.90
C TYR A 42 3.32 -5.74 2.25
N MET A 43 4.60 -6.11 2.25
CA MET A 43 5.45 -6.21 3.45
C MET A 43 4.80 -7.00 4.60
N ALA A 44 3.97 -7.96 4.27
CA ALA A 44 3.19 -8.75 5.22
C ALA A 44 3.55 -10.22 5.07
N ASN A 45 4.58 -10.67 5.80
CA ASN A 45 5.02 -12.06 5.81
C ASN A 45 4.05 -12.93 6.61
N MET A 46 2.85 -13.15 6.05
CA MET A 46 1.77 -13.90 6.70
C MET A 46 2.10 -15.38 6.89
N ALA A 47 3.04 -15.92 6.12
CA ALA A 47 3.49 -17.30 6.26
C ALA A 47 4.36 -17.55 7.49
N TRP A 48 4.84 -16.48 8.13
CA TRP A 48 5.68 -16.57 9.33
C TRP A 48 5.12 -15.81 10.53
N ASN A 49 4.76 -14.56 10.34
CA ASN A 49 4.27 -13.69 11.41
C ASN A 49 2.91 -13.08 11.02
N SER A 50 2.36 -12.26 11.90
CA SER A 50 1.10 -11.52 11.67
C SER A 50 -0.16 -12.38 11.45
N SER A 51 -0.03 -13.70 11.41
CA SER A 51 -1.15 -14.65 11.26
C SER A 51 -1.55 -15.32 12.57
N MET A 52 -0.73 -15.21 13.61
CA MET A 52 -0.90 -15.81 14.94
C MET A 52 -0.93 -17.36 14.97
N ASN A 53 -1.09 -18.02 13.84
CA ASN A 53 -1.03 -19.46 13.68
C ASN A 53 -0.38 -19.82 12.34
N THR A 54 0.94 -19.88 12.33
CA THR A 54 1.75 -20.11 11.14
C THR A 54 1.41 -21.42 10.44
N GLN A 55 1.24 -22.51 11.17
CA GLN A 55 0.94 -23.81 10.58
C GLN A 55 -0.39 -23.78 9.81
N SER A 56 -1.47 -23.33 10.44
CA SER A 56 -2.76 -23.25 9.77
C SER A 56 -2.74 -22.25 8.61
N THR A 57 -1.96 -21.17 8.72
CA THR A 57 -1.82 -20.21 7.63
C THR A 57 -1.18 -20.86 6.40
N VAL A 58 -0.10 -21.61 6.57
CA VAL A 58 0.54 -22.33 5.47
C VAL A 58 -0.39 -23.38 4.85
N GLU A 59 -1.14 -24.10 5.69
CA GLU A 59 -2.17 -25.05 5.22
C GLU A 59 -3.23 -24.35 4.36
N MET A 60 -3.71 -23.17 4.78
CA MET A 60 -4.68 -22.38 4.01
C MET A 60 -4.11 -21.84 2.69
N LEU A 61 -2.86 -21.35 2.70
CA LEU A 61 -2.19 -20.84 1.50
C LEU A 61 -1.96 -21.90 0.44
N THR A 62 -1.79 -23.17 0.86
CA THR A 62 -1.52 -24.29 -0.03
C THR A 62 -2.74 -25.17 -0.32
N ALA A 63 -3.88 -24.88 0.29
CA ALA A 63 -5.09 -25.68 0.15
C ALA A 63 -5.68 -25.59 -1.26
N LYS A 64 -6.13 -26.75 -1.77
CA LYS A 64 -6.74 -26.87 -3.08
C LYS A 64 -8.21 -27.29 -2.99
N ASN A 65 -8.96 -26.93 -4.00
CA ASN A 65 -10.30 -27.43 -4.26
C ASN A 65 -10.24 -28.85 -4.88
N SER A 66 -11.40 -29.46 -5.07
CA SER A 66 -11.51 -30.80 -5.69
C SER A 66 -11.07 -30.84 -7.17
N ASP A 67 -11.11 -29.70 -7.85
CA ASP A 67 -10.64 -29.52 -9.24
C ASP A 67 -9.12 -29.34 -9.37
N GLY A 68 -8.42 -29.20 -8.26
CA GLY A 68 -6.98 -29.00 -8.19
C GLY A 68 -6.51 -27.56 -8.11
N ASP A 69 -7.41 -26.60 -8.28
CA ASP A 69 -7.13 -25.18 -8.15
C ASP A 69 -6.94 -24.76 -6.69
N TYR A 70 -6.12 -23.73 -6.44
CA TYR A 70 -5.96 -23.18 -5.11
C TYR A 70 -7.24 -22.50 -4.62
N LYS A 71 -7.53 -22.65 -3.34
CA LYS A 71 -8.70 -21.98 -2.71
C LYS A 71 -8.54 -20.47 -2.67
N ILE A 72 -7.33 -19.97 -2.45
CA ILE A 72 -6.95 -18.56 -2.67
C ILE A 72 -6.32 -18.53 -4.06
N LYS A 73 -7.03 -18.02 -5.04
CA LYS A 73 -6.70 -18.19 -6.46
C LYS A 73 -5.39 -17.58 -6.88
N ASN A 74 -5.18 -16.32 -6.50
CA ASN A 74 -3.99 -15.57 -6.90
C ASN A 74 -3.43 -14.82 -5.70
N ILE A 75 -2.12 -14.91 -5.51
CA ILE A 75 -1.39 -14.20 -4.45
C ILE A 75 -0.29 -13.39 -5.11
N ILE A 76 -0.38 -12.06 -4.98
CA ILE A 76 0.68 -11.14 -5.36
C ILE A 76 1.37 -10.68 -4.07
N TYR A 77 2.68 -10.75 -4.04
CA TYR A 77 3.46 -10.35 -2.89
C TYR A 77 4.51 -9.31 -3.28
N SER A 78 4.52 -8.20 -2.59
CA SER A 78 5.54 -7.15 -2.74
C SER A 78 6.28 -6.94 -1.43
N ASP A 79 7.60 -7.06 -1.48
CA ASP A 79 8.47 -6.85 -0.33
C ASP A 79 9.88 -6.46 -0.80
N SER A 80 10.62 -5.79 0.09
CA SER A 80 12.04 -5.47 -0.10
C SER A 80 12.95 -6.67 0.19
N TYR A 81 12.43 -7.69 0.87
CA TYR A 81 13.17 -8.86 1.32
C TYR A 81 12.53 -10.15 0.84
N SER A 82 13.36 -11.15 0.58
CA SER A 82 12.89 -12.52 0.32
C SER A 82 12.54 -13.17 1.66
N SER A 83 11.27 -13.06 2.04
CA SER A 83 10.72 -13.67 3.25
C SER A 83 10.00 -14.99 2.93
N GLU A 84 9.49 -15.68 3.95
CA GLU A 84 8.81 -16.97 3.79
C GLU A 84 7.58 -16.89 2.87
N MET A 85 6.90 -15.72 2.84
CA MET A 85 5.72 -15.53 1.98
C MET A 85 6.03 -15.61 0.48
N VAL A 86 7.27 -15.37 0.08
CA VAL A 86 7.72 -15.50 -1.33
C VAL A 86 7.45 -16.91 -1.88
N ALA A 87 7.57 -17.95 -1.05
CA ALA A 87 7.33 -19.34 -1.46
C ALA A 87 5.86 -19.66 -1.80
N TYR A 88 4.94 -18.79 -1.41
CA TYR A 88 3.48 -18.98 -1.56
C TYR A 88 2.84 -17.99 -2.53
N ALA A 89 3.62 -17.11 -3.13
CA ALA A 89 3.13 -16.11 -4.06
C ALA A 89 3.19 -16.60 -5.50
N ASP A 90 2.16 -16.29 -6.29
CA ASP A 90 2.13 -16.54 -7.74
C ASP A 90 2.90 -15.48 -8.51
N LEU A 91 2.91 -14.25 -7.99
CA LEU A 91 3.66 -13.12 -8.55
C LEU A 91 4.38 -12.36 -7.44
N ILE A 92 5.67 -12.15 -7.63
CA ILE A 92 6.51 -11.37 -6.73
C ILE A 92 6.86 -10.06 -7.40
N LEU A 93 6.62 -8.95 -6.69
CA LEU A 93 7.00 -7.60 -7.09
C LEU A 93 8.08 -7.09 -6.13
N PRO A 94 9.37 -7.19 -6.51
CA PRO A 94 10.46 -6.72 -5.66
C PRO A 94 10.33 -5.22 -5.39
N ASP A 95 10.27 -4.85 -4.11
CA ASP A 95 10.17 -3.47 -3.66
C ASP A 95 11.54 -2.87 -3.36
N THR A 96 11.58 -1.57 -3.27
CA THR A 96 12.71 -0.78 -2.80
C THR A 96 12.82 -0.82 -1.28
N THR A 97 14.04 -0.71 -0.78
CA THR A 97 14.28 -0.52 0.66
C THR A 97 13.95 0.90 1.11
N TYR A 98 13.91 1.13 2.41
CA TYR A 98 13.64 2.46 2.97
C TYR A 98 14.61 3.56 2.52
N LEU A 99 15.86 3.21 2.22
CA LEU A 99 16.85 4.17 1.76
C LEU A 99 16.76 4.50 0.27
N GLU A 100 16.01 3.71 -0.48
CA GLU A 100 15.94 3.78 -1.94
C GLU A 100 14.67 4.43 -2.46
N ARG A 101 13.71 4.76 -1.59
CA ARG A 101 12.42 5.30 -2.01
C ARG A 101 12.02 6.58 -1.30
N TYR A 102 11.18 7.32 -1.99
CA TYR A 102 10.38 8.36 -1.36
C TYR A 102 9.33 7.75 -0.45
N ASP A 103 9.03 8.44 0.64
CA ASP A 103 7.93 8.09 1.52
C ASP A 103 7.37 9.34 2.17
N CYS A 104 6.13 9.26 2.63
CA CYS A 104 5.45 10.39 3.25
C CYS A 104 4.64 9.91 4.45
N ILE A 105 4.77 10.61 5.56
CA ILE A 105 3.96 10.40 6.75
C ILE A 105 3.12 11.65 6.99
N SER A 106 1.81 11.51 6.84
CA SER A 106 0.86 12.56 7.19
C SER A 106 0.70 12.65 8.71
N LEU A 107 0.55 13.85 9.24
CA LEU A 107 0.17 14.05 10.64
C LEU A 107 -1.21 13.50 10.98
N LEU A 108 -2.06 13.28 10.00
CA LEU A 108 -3.35 12.61 10.21
C LEU A 108 -3.17 11.15 10.62
N ASP A 109 -2.12 10.50 10.14
CA ASP A 109 -1.81 9.11 10.50
C ASP A 109 -1.12 9.02 11.85
N ARG A 110 -0.43 10.09 12.23
CA ARG A 110 0.27 10.21 13.50
C ARG A 110 0.14 11.64 14.02
N PRO A 111 -0.80 11.91 14.89
CA PRO A 111 -0.96 13.23 15.49
C PRO A 111 0.26 13.58 16.33
N ILE A 112 1.21 14.25 15.73
CA ILE A 112 2.39 14.82 16.39
C ILE A 112 2.25 16.31 16.27
N GLY A 113 1.77 16.96 17.30
CA GLY A 113 1.56 18.39 17.33
C GLY A 113 0.10 18.81 17.40
N GLU A 114 -0.18 20.01 16.98
CA GLU A 114 -1.53 20.58 17.06
C GLU A 114 -2.45 19.98 15.99
N PRO A 115 -3.73 19.69 16.33
CA PRO A 115 -4.68 19.07 15.40
C PRO A 115 -4.92 19.86 14.11
N ASP A 116 -4.74 21.16 14.14
CA ASP A 116 -4.97 22.04 13.00
C ASP A 116 -3.73 22.25 12.12
N LEU A 117 -2.58 21.72 12.55
CA LEU A 117 -1.34 21.83 11.80
C LEU A 117 -1.35 20.83 10.65
N ILE A 118 -1.26 21.33 9.42
CA ILE A 118 -1.13 20.51 8.23
C ILE A 118 0.35 20.44 7.89
N ALA A 119 0.98 19.33 8.27
CA ALA A 119 2.35 19.06 7.95
C ALA A 119 2.53 17.59 7.55
N ASP A 120 3.48 17.35 6.67
CA ASP A 120 3.90 16.01 6.24
C ASP A 120 5.40 15.86 6.41
N ALA A 121 5.82 14.72 6.90
CA ALA A 121 7.22 14.34 6.88
C ALA A 121 7.51 13.56 5.60
N ILE A 122 8.45 14.05 4.81
CA ILE A 122 8.86 13.43 3.56
C ILE A 122 10.24 12.85 3.75
N ARG A 123 10.38 11.57 3.44
CA ARG A 123 11.66 10.89 3.35
C ARG A 123 12.10 10.82 1.90
N TRP A 124 13.30 11.29 1.64
CA TRP A 124 13.96 11.24 0.34
C TRP A 124 14.79 9.99 0.22
N PRO A 125 14.93 9.42 -0.98
CA PRO A 125 15.88 8.35 -1.21
C PRO A 125 17.31 8.87 -1.00
N VAL A 126 18.11 8.09 -0.30
CA VAL A 126 19.52 8.37 -0.03
C VAL A 126 20.40 7.76 -1.11
N VAL A 127 19.98 6.61 -1.62
CA VAL A 127 20.66 5.86 -2.67
C VAL A 127 19.66 5.46 -3.76
N LYS A 128 20.16 5.28 -4.97
CA LYS A 128 19.36 4.69 -6.06
C LYS A 128 19.48 3.16 -5.97
N PRO A 129 18.40 2.41 -6.25
CA PRO A 129 18.50 0.97 -6.37
C PRO A 129 19.42 0.58 -7.54
N ASP A 130 20.23 -0.45 -7.33
CA ASP A 130 21.16 -1.01 -8.30
C ASP A 130 20.64 -2.31 -8.94
N ARG A 131 19.37 -2.63 -8.72
CA ARG A 131 18.69 -3.85 -9.14
C ARG A 131 17.30 -3.55 -9.68
N ASP A 132 16.67 -4.53 -10.32
CA ASP A 132 15.32 -4.41 -10.87
C ASP A 132 14.27 -4.48 -9.74
N VAL A 133 14.02 -3.34 -9.13
CA VAL A 133 13.01 -3.14 -8.08
C VAL A 133 12.22 -1.87 -8.35
N ARG A 134 10.98 -1.84 -7.86
CA ARG A 134 10.10 -0.69 -8.02
C ARG A 134 9.31 -0.44 -6.74
N GLY A 135 9.31 0.80 -6.28
CA GLY A 135 8.57 1.19 -5.08
C GLY A 135 7.08 0.82 -5.18
N PHE A 136 6.55 0.17 -4.16
CA PHE A 136 5.18 -0.33 -4.12
C PHE A 136 4.13 0.74 -4.47
N GLN A 137 4.29 1.95 -3.93
CA GLN A 137 3.39 3.06 -4.22
C GLN A 137 3.38 3.42 -5.71
N SER A 138 4.54 3.39 -6.37
CA SER A 138 4.64 3.62 -7.81
C SER A 138 3.99 2.49 -8.63
N VAL A 139 4.05 1.25 -8.13
CA VAL A 139 3.32 0.12 -8.73
C VAL A 139 1.82 0.35 -8.63
N LEU A 140 1.31 0.80 -7.49
CA LEU A 140 -0.12 1.08 -7.32
C LEU A 140 -0.60 2.23 -8.22
N ILE A 141 0.21 3.26 -8.42
CA ILE A 141 -0.11 4.37 -9.32
C ILE A 141 -0.21 3.87 -10.77
N ASP A 142 0.73 3.05 -11.21
CA ASP A 142 0.70 2.45 -12.55
C ASP A 142 -0.50 1.51 -12.74
N LEU A 143 -0.82 0.70 -11.73
CA LEU A 143 -2.03 -0.13 -11.74
C LEU A 143 -3.30 0.73 -11.80
N GLY A 144 -3.37 1.80 -11.02
CA GLY A 144 -4.49 2.74 -11.06
C GLY A 144 -4.71 3.32 -12.45
N HIS A 145 -3.63 3.70 -13.14
CA HIS A 145 -3.70 4.15 -14.53
C HIS A 145 -4.16 3.03 -15.48
N ARG A 146 -3.53 1.83 -15.42
CA ARG A 146 -3.87 0.69 -16.31
C ARG A 146 -5.29 0.21 -16.15
N LEU A 147 -5.83 0.29 -14.94
CA LEU A 147 -7.20 -0.05 -14.62
C LEU A 147 -8.18 1.11 -14.84
N SER A 148 -7.69 2.26 -15.32
CA SER A 148 -8.49 3.48 -15.54
C SER A 148 -9.26 3.93 -14.30
N LEU A 149 -8.66 3.80 -13.13
CA LEU A 149 -9.31 4.19 -11.88
C LEU A 149 -9.45 5.72 -11.78
N PRO A 150 -10.57 6.21 -11.24
CA PRO A 150 -10.77 7.64 -11.02
C PRO A 150 -9.65 8.26 -10.19
N GLY A 151 -9.14 9.42 -10.62
CA GLY A 151 -8.03 10.11 -9.97
C GLY A 151 -6.63 9.66 -10.41
N PHE A 152 -6.50 8.56 -11.16
CA PHE A 152 -5.22 8.08 -11.72
C PHE A 152 -5.08 8.32 -13.22
N ILE A 153 -6.15 8.74 -13.87
CA ILE A 153 -6.19 9.13 -15.28
C ILE A 153 -6.70 10.57 -15.41
N THR A 154 -6.21 11.28 -16.44
CA THR A 154 -6.73 12.58 -16.85
C THR A 154 -8.00 12.40 -17.70
N GLU A 155 -8.69 13.50 -18.01
CA GLU A 155 -9.85 13.50 -18.90
C GLU A 155 -9.51 12.96 -20.30
N GLU A 156 -8.25 13.10 -20.75
CA GLU A 156 -7.76 12.56 -22.02
C GLU A 156 -7.29 11.09 -21.89
N GLY A 157 -7.49 10.43 -20.76
CA GLY A 157 -7.11 9.03 -20.52
C GLY A 157 -5.61 8.80 -20.34
N LYS A 158 -4.83 9.85 -20.08
CA LYS A 158 -3.40 9.75 -19.80
C LYS A 158 -3.14 9.53 -18.31
N PRO A 159 -1.97 9.00 -17.90
CA PRO A 159 -1.60 8.91 -16.49
C PRO A 159 -1.66 10.29 -15.81
N ALA A 160 -2.36 10.38 -14.69
CA ALA A 160 -2.38 11.58 -13.86
C ALA A 160 -1.04 11.81 -13.16
N TYR A 161 -0.35 10.73 -12.84
CA TYR A 161 0.95 10.72 -12.15
C TYR A 161 1.90 9.73 -12.80
N SER A 162 3.19 10.07 -12.88
CA SER A 162 4.21 9.18 -13.42
C SER A 162 4.68 8.13 -12.41
N ASP A 163 4.76 8.52 -11.15
CA ASP A 163 5.26 7.70 -10.04
C ASP A 163 4.85 8.30 -8.68
N TYR A 164 5.36 7.72 -7.59
CA TYR A 164 5.02 8.19 -6.24
C TYR A 164 5.62 9.56 -5.90
N GLU A 165 6.80 9.89 -6.43
CA GLU A 165 7.37 11.22 -6.26
C GLU A 165 6.47 12.29 -6.90
N ASP A 166 6.04 12.06 -8.13
CA ASP A 166 5.12 12.95 -8.85
C ASP A 166 3.77 13.05 -8.15
N TYR A 167 3.26 11.91 -7.65
CA TYR A 167 2.03 11.88 -6.85
C TYR A 167 2.15 12.76 -5.60
N MET A 168 3.21 12.63 -4.81
CA MET A 168 3.41 13.44 -3.61
C MET A 168 3.49 14.94 -3.92
N LYS A 169 4.07 15.30 -5.06
CA LYS A 169 4.19 16.71 -5.50
C LYS A 169 2.86 17.32 -5.92
N LYS A 170 2.00 16.54 -6.54
CA LYS A 170 0.80 17.03 -7.23
C LYS A 170 -0.49 16.75 -6.49
N HIS A 171 -0.54 15.70 -5.68
CA HIS A 171 -1.77 15.28 -5.02
C HIS A 171 -2.23 16.32 -3.99
N GLU A 172 -3.47 16.77 -4.13
CA GLU A 172 -4.11 17.66 -3.17
C GLU A 172 -4.81 16.84 -2.08
N ARG A 173 -4.35 16.97 -0.84
CA ARG A 173 -4.87 16.18 0.28
C ARG A 173 -6.18 16.71 0.84
N LYS A 174 -6.37 18.02 0.80
CA LYS A 174 -7.64 18.68 1.15
C LYS A 174 -7.94 19.76 0.10
N PRO A 175 -9.18 19.92 -0.29
CA PRO A 175 -9.57 20.97 -1.22
C PRO A 175 -9.05 22.35 -0.77
N GLY A 176 -8.37 23.05 -1.66
CA GLY A 176 -7.82 24.38 -1.42
C GLY A 176 -6.46 24.44 -0.72
N ILE A 177 -5.87 23.33 -0.28
CA ILE A 177 -4.56 23.34 0.40
C ILE A 177 -3.40 23.21 -0.59
N GLY A 178 -3.63 22.51 -1.68
CA GLY A 178 -2.63 22.29 -2.72
C GLY A 178 -1.60 21.22 -2.39
N PRO A 179 -0.54 21.12 -3.21
CA PRO A 179 0.48 20.08 -3.11
C PRO A 179 1.29 20.16 -1.82
N LEU A 180 2.00 19.07 -1.51
CA LEU A 180 2.88 18.98 -0.36
C LEU A 180 3.92 20.10 -0.31
N ALA A 181 3.96 20.76 0.81
CA ALA A 181 4.82 21.92 1.02
C ALA A 181 6.31 21.56 1.00
N GLY A 182 6.69 20.39 1.50
CA GLY A 182 8.09 19.95 1.57
C GLY A 182 8.79 19.88 0.23
N PHE A 183 8.09 19.57 -0.84
CA PHE A 183 8.66 19.56 -2.18
C PHE A 183 8.95 20.94 -2.74
N ARG A 184 8.20 21.95 -2.31
CA ARG A 184 8.44 23.33 -2.74
C ARG A 184 9.77 23.88 -2.25
N GLY A 185 10.25 23.40 -1.10
CA GLY A 185 11.54 23.77 -0.58
C GLY A 185 12.73 23.24 -1.36
N LEU A 186 12.51 22.20 -2.14
CA LEU A 186 13.58 21.52 -2.86
C LEU A 186 13.77 22.01 -4.29
N ASP A 187 12.84 22.83 -4.80
CA ASP A 187 12.95 23.49 -6.10
C ASP A 187 13.73 24.82 -6.03
N GLY A 188 14.28 25.16 -4.89
CA GLY A 188 15.01 26.39 -4.65
C GLY A 188 14.14 27.63 -4.45
N LYS A 189 12.81 27.49 -4.43
CA LYS A 189 11.88 28.63 -4.29
C LYS A 189 11.40 28.85 -2.87
N SER A 190 11.75 27.95 -1.95
CA SER A 190 11.45 28.07 -0.53
C SER A 190 12.60 27.55 0.31
N ASN A 191 12.52 27.68 1.61
CA ASN A 191 13.56 27.30 2.55
C ASN A 191 13.65 25.78 2.86
N GLY A 192 12.98 24.95 2.10
CA GLY A 192 12.95 23.50 2.33
C GLY A 192 11.97 23.04 3.42
N ARG A 193 11.27 23.93 4.04
CA ARG A 193 10.21 23.62 5.02
C ARG A 193 8.82 23.66 4.41
N GLY A 194 8.74 23.80 3.09
CA GLY A 194 7.51 23.84 2.35
C GLY A 194 6.98 25.24 2.17
N SER A 195 5.96 25.64 2.88
CA SER A 195 5.42 27.00 2.74
C SER A 195 6.47 28.06 3.07
N PRO A 196 6.52 29.17 2.32
CA PRO A 196 7.36 30.33 2.66
C PRO A 196 7.04 30.93 4.04
N ASN A 197 5.90 30.57 4.58
CA ASN A 197 5.41 31.07 5.86
C ASN A 197 5.67 30.12 7.04
N GLN A 198 6.46 29.10 6.86
CA GLN A 198 6.89 28.19 7.93
C GLN A 198 8.22 28.56 8.49
#